data_ed24ffd75a341f534dc4d732a8a24c92
#
_entry.id   ed24ffd75a341f534dc4d732a8a24c92
#
_cell.length_a   1.000
_cell.length_b   1.000
_cell.length_c   1.000
_cell.angle_alpha   90.00
_cell.angle_beta   90.00
_cell.angle_gamma   90.00
#
_symmetry.space_group_name_H-M   'P 1'
#
loop_
_entity.id
_entity.type
_entity.pdbx_description
1 polymer ?
#
loop_
_entity_poly.entity_id
_entity_poly.type
_entity_poly.pdbx_seq_one_letter_code
_entity_poly.pdbx_strand_id
1 'polypeptide(L)' 'MNANKTFYITYFAKTHNGKKLDKGRHITRRGKHDEKSRYGTNKKGEPYYVYYDLDAHNYRCATISWKVRAM' A
#
# COMPACT_ATOMS: atom_id res chain seq x y z
N MET A 1 -20.16 -0.16 -3.56
CA MET A 1 -18.87 -0.82 -3.81
C MET A 1 -18.60 -1.84 -2.70
N ASN A 2 -18.12 -3.00 -3.08
CA ASN A 2 -17.86 -4.06 -2.11
C ASN A 2 -16.55 -3.75 -1.35
N ALA A 3 -16.65 -3.59 -0.02
CA ALA A 3 -15.51 -3.24 0.81
C ALA A 3 -14.41 -4.31 0.85
N ASN A 4 -14.73 -5.56 0.51
CA ASN A 4 -13.77 -6.66 0.57
C ASN A 4 -13.17 -7.03 -0.79
N LYS A 5 -13.29 -6.13 -1.76
CA LYS A 5 -12.75 -6.37 -3.08
C LYS A 5 -11.22 -6.37 -3.07
N THR A 6 -10.63 -7.35 -3.74
CA THR A 6 -9.17 -7.45 -3.83
C THR A 6 -8.64 -6.65 -5.01
N PHE A 7 -7.36 -6.28 -4.92
CA PHE A 7 -6.70 -5.47 -5.95
C PHE A 7 -5.19 -5.66 -5.89
N TYR A 8 -4.51 -5.16 -6.93
CA TYR A 8 -3.06 -4.98 -6.89
C TYR A 8 -2.76 -3.53 -6.55
N ILE A 9 -1.81 -3.30 -5.65
CA ILE A 9 -1.32 -1.98 -5.35
C ILE A 9 0.17 -1.92 -5.65
N THR A 10 0.59 -0.88 -6.37
CA THR A 10 2.00 -0.64 -6.68
C THR A 10 2.39 0.69 -6.04
N TYR A 11 3.47 0.69 -5.30
CA TYR A 11 3.95 1.90 -4.63
C TYR A 11 5.48 1.94 -4.67
N PHE A 12 6.01 3.15 -4.54
CA PHE A 12 7.46 3.35 -4.49
C PHE A 12 7.95 3.16 -3.06
N ALA A 13 9.01 2.37 -2.88
CA ALA A 13 9.56 2.11 -1.56
C ALA A 13 11.08 2.18 -1.57
N LYS A 14 11.64 2.70 -0.49
CA LYS A 14 13.09 2.73 -0.27
C LYS A 14 13.55 1.58 0.62
N THR A 15 12.62 0.88 1.26
CA THR A 15 12.90 -0.30 2.07
C THR A 15 11.84 -1.35 1.78
N HIS A 16 12.20 -2.61 1.91
CA HIS A 16 11.28 -3.72 1.76
C HIS A 16 11.72 -4.84 2.70
N ASN A 17 10.80 -5.26 3.59
CA ASN A 17 11.07 -6.28 4.60
C ASN A 17 12.32 -5.97 5.43
N GLY A 18 12.49 -4.70 5.81
CA GLY A 18 13.61 -4.26 6.62
C GLY A 18 14.91 -4.07 5.85
N LYS A 19 14.93 -4.38 4.56
CA LYS A 19 16.14 -4.21 3.73
C LYS A 19 16.08 -2.90 2.98
N LYS A 20 17.19 -2.18 2.97
CA LYS A 20 17.30 -0.94 2.21
C LYS A 20 17.42 -1.25 0.73
N LEU A 21 16.57 -0.60 -0.08
CA LEU A 21 16.59 -0.72 -1.53
C LEU A 21 17.41 0.44 -2.08
N ASP A 22 18.48 0.10 -2.80
CA ASP A 22 19.34 1.12 -3.40
C ASP A 22 18.53 1.94 -4.40
N LYS A 23 18.46 3.27 -4.20
CA LYS A 23 17.68 4.21 -5.01
C LYS A 23 16.18 3.99 -4.96
N GLY A 24 15.70 3.01 -4.17
CA GLY A 24 14.29 2.67 -4.11
C GLY A 24 13.80 1.93 -5.34
N ARG A 25 12.57 1.46 -5.31
CA ARG A 25 11.92 0.84 -6.46
C ARG A 25 10.41 0.73 -6.23
N HIS A 26 9.67 0.43 -7.30
CA HIS A 26 8.25 0.16 -7.21
C HIS A 26 8.02 -1.29 -6.81
N ILE A 27 7.10 -1.49 -5.88
CA ILE A 27 6.75 -2.80 -5.34
C ILE A 27 5.26 -3.00 -5.57
N THR A 28 4.89 -4.16 -6.08
CA THR A 28 3.49 -4.52 -6.28
C THR A 28 3.07 -5.55 -5.25
N ARG A 29 1.94 -5.30 -4.58
CA ARG A 29 1.38 -6.19 -3.56
C ARG A 29 -0.08 -6.48 -3.89
N ARG A 30 -0.59 -7.58 -3.33
CA ARG A 30 -2.01 -7.89 -3.39
C ARG A 30 -2.65 -7.42 -2.10
N GLY A 31 -3.76 -6.71 -2.22
CA GLY A 31 -4.41 -6.16 -1.06
C GLY A 31 -5.91 -6.17 -1.17
N LYS A 32 -6.56 -5.81 -0.08
CA LYS A 32 -8.00 -5.56 -0.08
C LYS A 32 -8.30 -4.35 0.79
N HIS A 33 -9.39 -3.68 0.46
CA HIS A 33 -9.90 -2.56 1.24
C HIS A 33 -11.02 -3.08 2.13
N ASP A 34 -10.82 -3.05 3.42
CA ASP A 34 -11.82 -3.48 4.39
C ASP A 34 -12.20 -2.32 5.31
N GLU A 35 -12.96 -2.61 6.37
CA GLU A 35 -13.47 -1.56 7.26
C GLU A 35 -12.37 -0.78 7.99
N LYS A 36 -11.17 -1.34 8.13
CA LYS A 36 -10.04 -0.67 8.77
C LYS A 36 -9.14 0.05 7.79
N SER A 37 -9.37 -0.14 6.49
CA SER A 37 -8.58 0.55 5.47
C SER A 37 -9.01 2.01 5.38
N ARG A 38 -8.06 2.89 5.08
CA ARG A 38 -8.37 4.32 5.01
C ARG A 38 -7.32 5.09 4.22
N TYR A 39 -7.74 6.26 3.75
CA TYR A 39 -6.85 7.23 3.12
C TYR A 39 -6.59 8.36 4.11
N GLY A 40 -5.42 8.96 4.04
CA GLY A 40 -5.10 10.08 4.90
C GLY A 40 -3.93 10.89 4.36
N THR A 41 -3.47 11.82 5.19
CA THR A 41 -2.35 12.69 4.86
C THR A 41 -1.40 12.69 6.06
N ASN A 42 -0.12 12.48 5.82
CA ASN A 42 0.87 12.47 6.90
C ASN A 42 1.28 13.89 7.29
N LYS A 43 2.18 14.02 8.26
CA LYS A 43 2.63 15.33 8.76
C LYS A 43 3.32 16.16 7.70
N LYS A 44 3.89 15.54 6.68
CA LYS A 44 4.56 16.25 5.58
C LYS A 44 3.59 16.67 4.49
N GLY A 45 2.29 16.36 4.64
CA GLY A 45 1.30 16.66 3.62
C GLY A 45 1.21 15.64 2.51
N GLU A 46 1.90 14.52 2.63
CA GLU A 46 1.87 13.46 1.62
C GLU A 46 0.68 12.54 1.84
N PRO A 47 -0.02 12.13 0.77
CA PRO A 47 -1.11 11.18 0.92
C PRO A 47 -0.60 9.79 1.28
N TYR A 48 -1.41 9.07 2.04
CA TYR A 48 -1.11 7.67 2.33
C TYR A 48 -2.39 6.85 2.23
N TYR A 49 -2.21 5.52 2.08
CA TYR A 49 -3.31 4.58 2.00
C TYR A 49 -2.99 3.36 2.85
N VAL A 50 -3.85 3.08 3.83
CA VAL A 50 -3.74 1.88 4.67
C VAL A 50 -4.65 0.81 4.08
N TYR A 51 -4.09 -0.35 3.80
CA TYR A 51 -4.82 -1.46 3.20
C TYR A 51 -4.38 -2.77 3.85
N TYR A 52 -5.19 -3.81 3.69
CA TYR A 52 -4.83 -5.14 4.19
C TYR A 52 -4.02 -5.88 3.13
N ASP A 53 -2.78 -6.24 3.47
CA ASP A 53 -1.88 -6.96 2.57
C ASP A 53 -2.16 -8.46 2.68
N LEU A 54 -2.60 -9.07 1.58
CA LEU A 54 -3.01 -10.48 1.57
C LEU A 54 -1.83 -11.42 1.77
N ASP A 55 -0.66 -11.08 1.29
CA ASP A 55 0.52 -11.94 1.42
C ASP A 55 1.17 -11.82 2.79
N ALA A 56 1.16 -10.62 3.37
CA ALA A 56 1.73 -10.40 4.69
C ALA A 56 0.76 -10.75 5.82
N HIS A 57 -0.51 -10.94 5.51
CA HIS A 57 -1.56 -11.15 6.51
C HIS A 57 -1.60 -10.05 7.55
N ASN A 58 -1.39 -8.81 7.11
CA ASN A 58 -1.33 -7.66 8.00
C ASN A 58 -1.64 -6.39 7.22
N TYR A 59 -1.95 -5.31 7.96
CA TYR A 59 -2.17 -4.00 7.34
C TYR A 59 -0.84 -3.36 6.98
N ARG A 60 -0.82 -2.69 5.86
CA ARG A 60 0.34 -1.94 5.39
C ARG A 60 -0.10 -0.55 4.96
N CYS A 61 0.87 0.36 4.95
CA CYS A 61 0.64 1.74 4.55
C CYS A 61 1.45 2.03 3.30
N ALA A 62 0.78 2.47 2.24
CA ALA A 62 1.43 2.90 1.01
C ALA A 62 1.51 4.42 0.99
N THR A 63 2.70 4.94 0.76
CA THR A 63 2.95 6.36 0.61
C THR A 63 3.74 6.57 -0.68
N ILE A 64 3.74 7.78 -1.19
CA ILE A 64 4.52 8.19 -2.37
C ILE A 64 4.17 7.37 -3.62
N SER A 65 3.44 7.99 -4.53
CA SER A 65 3.20 7.46 -5.89
C SER A 65 2.58 6.06 -5.94
N TRP A 66 1.67 5.75 -5.02
CA TRP A 66 0.99 4.47 -5.07
C TRP A 66 -0.17 4.51 -6.08
N LYS A 67 -0.43 3.37 -6.70
CA LYS A 67 -1.53 3.18 -7.65
C LYS A 67 -2.23 1.86 -7.38
N VAL A 68 -3.53 1.84 -7.57
CA VAL A 68 -4.36 0.64 -7.38
C VAL A 68 -4.90 0.19 -8.72
N ARG A 69 -4.87 -1.12 -8.95
CA ARG A 69 -5.37 -1.72 -10.18
C ARG A 69 -6.26 -2.91 -9.83
N ALA A 70 -7.36 -3.07 -10.55
CA ALA A 70 -8.25 -4.21 -10.35
C ALA A 70 -7.51 -5.53 -10.59
N MET A 71 -7.85 -6.51 -9.77
CA MET A 71 -7.28 -7.84 -9.86
C MET A 71 -7.99 -8.66 -10.95
#